data_88be7b700e87787e92e9e1ac07f5ac87
#
_entry.id   88be7b700e87787e92e9e1ac07f5ac87
#
_cell.length_a   1.000
_cell.length_b   1.000
_cell.length_c   1.000
_cell.angle_alpha   90.00
_cell.angle_beta   90.00
_cell.angle_gamma   90.00
#
_symmetry.space_group_name_H-M   'P 1'
#
loop_
_entity.id
_entity.type
_entity.pdbx_description
1 polymer ?
#
loop_
_entity_poly.entity_id
_entity_poly.type
_entity_poly.pdbx_seq_one_letter_code
_entity_poly.pdbx_strand_id
1 'polypeptide(L)'
;MAFDFGLRQIGVAVGNCILFTTQPLLVLRAREGQPQWDSVGSLLSEWRPDLLLVGEPLNMDGSSSDMAERAGRFARRLHGRFGLPVVMADERLTSFAVKQEQRELGHRGDYHRQPVDSLAAELILQGWMAQQRL
;
A
#
# COMPACT_ATOMS: atom_id res chain seq x y z
N MET A 1 7.93 2.34 3.28
CA MET A 1 7.38 1.57 2.13
C MET A 1 5.94 1.23 2.42
N ALA A 2 5.07 1.41 1.47
CA ALA A 2 3.63 1.18 1.65
C ALA A 2 3.16 0.05 0.73
N PHE A 3 2.22 -0.73 1.24
CA PHE A 3 1.61 -1.85 0.53
C PHE A 3 0.10 -1.65 0.47
N ASP A 4 -0.43 -1.71 -0.75
CA ASP A 4 -1.87 -1.77 -0.96
C ASP A 4 -2.25 -3.24 -1.13
N PHE A 5 -2.76 -3.82 -0.05
CA PHE A 5 -3.04 -5.25 0.01
C PHE A 5 -4.19 -5.64 -0.91
N GLY A 6 -4.02 -6.73 -1.63
CA GLY A 6 -5.07 -7.37 -2.43
C GLY A 6 -4.88 -8.87 -2.46
N LEU A 7 -5.92 -9.60 -2.85
CA LEU A 7 -5.87 -11.07 -2.89
C LEU A 7 -5.04 -11.58 -4.06
N ARG A 8 -5.03 -10.87 -5.18
CA ARG A 8 -4.34 -11.29 -6.40
C ARG A 8 -3.10 -10.49 -6.70
N GLN A 9 -3.03 -9.27 -6.17
CA GLN A 9 -1.89 -8.40 -6.40
C GLN A 9 -1.77 -7.39 -5.26
N ILE A 10 -0.55 -6.97 -5.00
CA ILE A 10 -0.23 -6.05 -3.92
C ILE A 10 0.61 -4.93 -4.50
N GLY A 11 0.07 -3.71 -4.49
CA GLY A 11 0.80 -2.55 -4.96
C GLY A 11 1.82 -2.08 -3.94
N VAL A 12 2.97 -1.59 -4.40
CA VAL A 12 4.07 -1.16 -3.53
C VAL A 12 4.52 0.23 -3.93
N ALA A 13 4.71 1.09 -2.93
CA ALA A 13 5.24 2.44 -3.11
C ALA A 13 6.26 2.72 -2.02
N VAL A 14 7.16 3.66 -2.30
CA VAL A 14 8.17 4.07 -1.34
C VAL A 14 8.18 5.60 -1.22
N GLY A 15 8.55 6.09 -0.06
CA GLY A 15 8.63 7.52 0.19
C GLY A 15 9.72 7.88 1.16
N ASN A 16 10.03 9.18 1.20
CA ASN A 16 10.99 9.75 2.12
C ASN A 16 10.27 10.82 2.94
N CYS A 17 10.19 10.59 4.26
CA CYS A 17 9.46 11.49 5.16
C CYS A 17 10.17 12.82 5.37
N ILE A 18 11.47 12.88 5.16
CA ILE A 18 12.26 14.10 5.32
C ILE A 18 12.05 15.02 4.10
N LEU A 19 12.15 14.44 2.90
CA LEU A 19 11.99 15.18 1.65
C LEU A 19 10.52 15.34 1.25
N PHE A 20 9.63 14.59 1.86
CA PHE A 20 8.21 14.56 1.56
C PHE A 20 7.93 14.13 0.12
N THR A 21 8.66 13.13 -0.33
CA THR A 21 8.52 12.58 -1.68
C THR A 21 7.96 11.16 -1.63
N THR A 22 7.22 10.79 -2.67
CA THR A 22 6.70 9.44 -2.83
C THR A 22 6.86 9.02 -4.28
N GLN A 23 6.98 7.71 -4.51
CA GLN A 23 6.95 7.14 -5.84
C GLN A 23 6.35 5.74 -5.82
N PRO A 24 5.56 5.40 -6.84
CA PRO A 24 5.10 4.03 -6.99
C PRO A 24 6.27 3.16 -7.46
N LEU A 25 6.34 1.93 -6.96
CA LEU A 25 7.42 1.03 -7.37
C LEU A 25 6.93 -0.03 -8.35
N LEU A 26 6.07 -0.92 -7.89
CA LEU A 26 5.64 -2.05 -8.67
C LEU A 26 4.42 -2.70 -8.04
N VAL A 27 3.90 -3.70 -8.73
CA VAL A 27 2.81 -4.54 -8.22
C VAL A 27 3.35 -5.96 -8.09
N LEU A 28 3.20 -6.54 -6.91
CA LEU A 28 3.54 -7.93 -6.66
C LEU A 28 2.34 -8.80 -6.96
N ARG A 29 2.57 -9.92 -7.63
CA ARG A 29 1.52 -10.93 -7.77
C ARG A 29 1.32 -11.63 -6.44
N ALA A 30 0.07 -11.93 -6.13
CA ALA A 30 -0.28 -12.61 -4.91
C ALA A 30 -1.26 -13.75 -5.21
N ARG A 31 -1.31 -14.73 -4.32
CA ARG A 31 -2.25 -15.83 -4.38
C ARG A 31 -2.95 -15.89 -3.03
N GLU A 32 -4.24 -15.63 -3.02
CA GLU A 32 -5.02 -15.55 -1.79
C GLU A 32 -4.40 -14.63 -0.74
N GLY A 33 -3.89 -13.48 -1.20
CA GLY A 33 -3.28 -12.48 -0.33
C GLY A 33 -1.83 -12.76 0.05
N GLN A 34 -1.20 -13.80 -0.51
CA GLN A 34 0.20 -14.10 -0.22
C GLN A 34 1.08 -13.84 -1.44
N PRO A 35 2.03 -12.90 -1.33
CA PRO A 35 2.99 -12.65 -2.38
C PRO A 35 4.08 -13.70 -2.40
N GLN A 36 4.97 -13.60 -3.38
CA GLN A 36 6.26 -14.30 -3.33
C GLN A 36 7.10 -13.59 -2.26
N TRP A 37 7.28 -14.23 -1.13
CA TRP A 37 7.97 -13.59 -0.01
C TRP A 37 9.44 -13.26 -0.31
N ASP A 38 10.08 -14.04 -1.20
CA ASP A 38 11.43 -13.72 -1.65
C ASP A 38 11.48 -12.39 -2.41
N SER A 39 10.44 -12.08 -3.18
CA SER A 39 10.34 -10.80 -3.88
C SER A 39 10.20 -9.63 -2.90
N VAL A 40 9.42 -9.82 -1.85
CA VAL A 40 9.28 -8.82 -0.79
C VAL A 40 10.62 -8.60 -0.11
N GLY A 41 11.31 -9.67 0.25
CA GLY A 41 12.63 -9.58 0.87
C GLY A 41 13.63 -8.84 0.01
N SER A 42 13.62 -9.07 -1.30
CA SER A 42 14.49 -8.35 -2.23
C SER A 42 14.21 -6.86 -2.26
N LEU A 43 12.93 -6.47 -2.25
CA LEU A 43 12.55 -5.05 -2.18
C LEU A 43 13.04 -4.40 -0.90
N LEU A 44 12.88 -5.08 0.22
CA LEU A 44 13.32 -4.55 1.51
C LEU A 44 14.84 -4.40 1.57
N SER A 45 15.58 -5.34 0.98
CA SER A 45 17.03 -5.26 0.88
C SER A 45 17.49 -4.12 -0.01
N GLU A 46 16.77 -3.87 -1.09
CA GLU A 46 17.10 -2.81 -2.06
C GLU A 46 16.82 -1.42 -1.48
N TRP A 47 15.63 -1.24 -0.92
CA TRP A 47 15.16 0.08 -0.49
C TRP A 47 15.43 0.39 0.97
N ARG A 48 15.65 -0.62 1.80
CA ARG A 48 15.96 -0.50 3.23
C ARG A 48 15.02 0.46 3.96
N PRO A 49 13.70 0.23 3.89
CA PRO A 49 12.77 1.11 4.58
C PRO A 49 12.88 0.95 6.10
N ASP A 50 12.64 2.04 6.82
CA ASP A 50 12.63 2.02 8.27
C ASP A 50 11.26 1.63 8.81
N LEU A 51 10.22 1.82 8.02
CA LEU A 51 8.83 1.59 8.42
C LEU A 51 8.04 1.03 7.25
N LEU A 52 7.19 0.06 7.53
CA LEU A 52 6.27 -0.50 6.55
C LEU A 52 4.85 -0.07 6.89
N LEU A 53 4.10 0.32 5.86
CA LEU A 53 2.69 0.67 5.99
C LEU A 53 1.87 -0.34 5.20
N VAL A 54 0.74 -0.74 5.75
CA VAL A 54 -0.24 -1.56 5.04
C VAL A 54 -1.57 -0.83 5.08
N GLY A 55 -2.18 -0.61 3.93
CA GLY A 55 -3.47 0.04 3.85
C GLY A 55 -4.56 -0.78 4.53
N GLU A 56 -5.38 -0.13 5.34
CA GLU A 56 -6.50 -0.78 6.04
C GLU A 56 -7.81 -0.31 5.41
N PRO A 57 -8.48 -1.18 4.64
CA PRO A 57 -9.73 -0.82 3.97
C PRO A 57 -10.91 -0.94 4.92
N LEU A 58 -11.05 0.02 5.83
CA LEU A 58 -12.17 0.08 6.77
C LEU A 58 -13.46 0.48 6.06
N ASN A 59 -14.59 0.08 6.64
CA ASN A 59 -15.88 0.58 6.22
C ASN A 59 -16.00 2.08 6.50
N MET A 60 -16.95 2.77 5.87
CA MET A 60 -17.09 4.22 6.02
C MET A 60 -17.37 4.64 7.46
N ASP A 61 -18.00 3.78 8.26
CA ASP A 61 -18.27 4.03 9.68
C ASP A 61 -17.07 3.72 10.59
N GLY A 62 -15.95 3.28 10.02
CA GLY A 62 -14.76 2.93 10.77
C GLY A 62 -14.69 1.49 11.26
N SER A 63 -15.73 0.69 11.01
CA SER A 63 -15.72 -0.72 11.41
C SER A 63 -14.82 -1.52 10.47
N SER A 64 -14.30 -2.65 10.99
CA SER A 64 -13.45 -3.55 10.24
C SER A 64 -14.24 -4.26 9.13
N SER A 65 -13.61 -4.43 7.98
CA SER A 65 -14.12 -5.23 6.89
C SER A 65 -13.37 -6.55 6.82
N ASP A 66 -13.88 -7.50 6.02
CA ASP A 66 -13.18 -8.76 5.77
C ASP A 66 -11.78 -8.51 5.17
N MET A 67 -11.70 -7.58 4.23
CA MET A 67 -10.42 -7.20 3.63
C MET A 67 -9.48 -6.53 4.63
N ALA A 68 -10.03 -5.75 5.58
CA ALA A 68 -9.21 -5.15 6.63
C ALA A 68 -8.59 -6.22 7.53
N GLU A 69 -9.32 -7.26 7.85
CA GLU A 69 -8.79 -8.38 8.63
C GLU A 69 -7.68 -9.10 7.89
N ARG A 70 -7.85 -9.32 6.60
CA ARG A 70 -6.84 -9.96 5.74
C ARG A 70 -5.59 -9.08 5.59
N ALA A 71 -5.78 -7.78 5.45
CA ALA A 71 -4.67 -6.83 5.40
C ALA A 71 -3.89 -6.82 6.72
N GLY A 72 -4.58 -6.90 7.85
CA GLY A 72 -3.96 -7.02 9.17
C GLY A 72 -3.13 -8.28 9.30
N ARG A 73 -3.61 -9.39 8.75
CA ARG A 73 -2.87 -10.66 8.75
C ARG A 73 -1.60 -10.54 7.90
N PHE A 74 -1.70 -9.90 6.74
CA PHE A 74 -0.56 -9.63 5.89
C PHE A 74 0.48 -8.79 6.64
N ALA A 75 0.05 -7.76 7.33
CA ALA A 75 0.93 -6.90 8.12
C ALA A 75 1.67 -7.69 9.20
N ARG A 76 0.98 -8.58 9.89
CA ARG A 76 1.60 -9.43 10.91
C ARG A 76 2.63 -10.39 10.31
N ARG A 77 2.37 -10.90 9.12
CA ARG A 77 3.33 -11.75 8.40
C ARG A 77 4.57 -10.98 7.97
N LEU A 78 4.39 -9.74 7.50
CA LEU A 78 5.52 -8.86 7.18
C LEU A 78 6.40 -8.64 8.41
N HIS A 79 5.78 -8.27 9.52
CA HIS A 79 6.52 -8.05 10.76
C HIS A 79 7.24 -9.31 11.23
N GLY A 80 6.55 -10.44 11.22
CA GLY A 80 7.11 -11.69 11.68
C GLY A 80 8.28 -12.20 10.83
N ARG A 81 8.22 -11.97 9.51
CA ARG A 81 9.26 -12.44 8.60
C ARG A 81 10.49 -11.54 8.57
N PHE A 82 10.32 -10.24 8.67
CA PHE A 82 11.39 -9.28 8.39
C PHE A 82 11.81 -8.45 9.59
N GLY A 83 11.04 -8.47 10.66
CA GLY A 83 11.39 -7.76 11.90
C GLY A 83 11.29 -6.24 11.83
N LEU A 84 10.74 -5.70 10.75
CA LEU A 84 10.54 -4.26 10.61
C LEU A 84 9.22 -3.83 11.25
N PRO A 85 9.14 -2.59 11.77
CA PRO A 85 7.87 -2.09 12.27
C PRO A 85 6.85 -1.96 11.13
N VAL A 86 5.63 -2.38 11.39
CA VAL A 86 4.53 -2.32 10.42
C VAL A 86 3.36 -1.58 11.07
N VAL A 87 2.82 -0.60 10.36
CA VAL A 87 1.70 0.22 10.81
C VAL A 87 0.57 0.10 9.80
N MET A 88 -0.65 -0.02 10.28
CA MET A 88 -1.84 0.01 9.43
C MET A 88 -2.17 1.47 9.13
N ALA A 89 -2.43 1.78 7.86
CA ALA A 89 -2.81 3.12 7.43
C ALA A 89 -4.26 3.08 6.93
N ASP A 90 -5.11 3.90 7.52
CA ASP A 90 -6.52 3.95 7.16
C ASP A 90 -6.68 4.47 5.72
N GLU A 91 -7.21 3.64 4.84
CA GLU A 91 -7.42 4.01 3.43
C GLU A 91 -8.46 5.12 3.26
N ARG A 92 -9.31 5.36 4.26
CA ARG A 92 -10.26 6.48 4.23
C ARG A 92 -9.56 7.83 4.24
N LEU A 93 -8.27 7.88 4.60
CA LEU A 93 -7.45 9.09 4.54
C LEU A 93 -7.22 9.55 3.10
N THR A 94 -7.36 8.65 2.14
CA THR A 94 -7.26 8.97 0.73
C THR A 94 -8.55 9.63 0.29
N SER A 95 -8.47 10.85 -0.30
CA SER A 95 -9.67 11.56 -0.69
C SER A 95 -10.42 10.83 -1.79
N PHE A 96 -11.76 10.91 -1.73
CA PHE A 96 -12.63 10.31 -2.73
C PHE A 96 -12.34 10.89 -4.14
N ALA A 97 -12.05 12.17 -4.22
CA ALA A 97 -11.74 12.83 -5.48
C ALA A 97 -10.49 12.22 -6.14
N VAL A 98 -9.46 11.92 -5.36
CA VAL A 98 -8.24 11.31 -5.88
C VAL A 98 -8.52 9.89 -6.38
N LYS A 99 -9.34 9.13 -5.67
CA LYS A 99 -9.74 7.79 -6.12
C LYS A 99 -10.55 7.84 -7.41
N GLN A 100 -11.43 8.81 -7.56
CA GLN A 100 -12.17 9.01 -8.81
C GLN A 100 -11.25 9.37 -9.96
N GLU A 101 -10.31 10.25 -9.72
CA GLU A 101 -9.33 10.64 -10.73
C GLU A 101 -8.54 9.43 -11.22
N GLN A 102 -8.13 8.55 -10.32
CA GLN A 102 -7.46 7.32 -10.69
C GLN A 102 -8.35 6.42 -11.56
N ARG A 103 -9.63 6.30 -11.22
CA ARG A 103 -10.57 5.50 -12.01
C ARG A 103 -10.73 6.07 -13.41
N GLU A 104 -10.82 7.39 -13.53
CA GLU A 104 -10.92 8.05 -14.82
C GLU A 104 -9.67 7.83 -15.67
N LEU A 105 -8.49 7.91 -15.07
CA LEU A 105 -7.24 7.61 -15.75
C LEU A 105 -7.21 6.15 -16.20
N GLY A 106 -7.71 5.24 -15.39
CA GLY A 106 -7.84 3.84 -15.75
C GLY A 106 -8.76 3.62 -16.96
N HIS A 107 -9.81 4.41 -17.09
CA HIS A 107 -10.75 4.32 -18.22
C HIS A 107 -10.17 4.81 -19.55
N ARG A 108 -9.05 5.50 -19.53
CA ARG A 108 -8.37 5.98 -20.74
C ARG A 108 -7.48 4.94 -21.39
N GLY A 109 -7.50 3.72 -20.91
CA GLY A 109 -6.86 2.60 -21.57
C GLY A 109 -5.40 2.38 -21.26
N ASP A 110 -4.83 3.14 -20.34
CA ASP A 110 -3.40 3.06 -20.02
C ASP A 110 -3.07 2.23 -18.79
N TYR A 111 -4.05 1.61 -18.15
CA TYR A 111 -3.78 0.88 -16.92
C TYR A 111 -3.08 -0.47 -17.11
N HIS A 112 -2.83 -0.88 -18.35
CA HIS A 112 -1.94 -2.01 -18.61
C HIS A 112 -0.48 -1.61 -18.44
N ARG A 113 -0.17 -0.32 -18.52
CA ARG A 113 1.20 0.21 -18.45
C ARG A 113 1.50 0.86 -17.12
N GLN A 114 0.47 1.36 -16.43
CA GLN A 114 0.61 1.97 -15.11
C GLN A 114 -0.30 1.22 -14.15
N PRO A 115 0.26 0.36 -13.31
CA PRO A 115 -0.57 -0.41 -12.38
C PRO A 115 -1.29 0.53 -11.42
N VAL A 116 -2.61 0.57 -11.51
CA VAL A 116 -3.45 1.41 -10.64
C VAL A 116 -3.18 1.09 -9.17
N ASP A 117 -2.87 -0.18 -8.86
CA ASP A 117 -2.60 -0.62 -7.49
C ASP A 117 -1.31 -0.06 -6.92
N SER A 118 -0.32 0.21 -7.77
CA SER A 118 0.92 0.86 -7.36
C SER A 118 0.66 2.33 -7.02
N LEU A 119 -0.22 2.99 -7.77
CA LEU A 119 -0.64 4.36 -7.48
C LEU A 119 -1.47 4.42 -6.20
N ALA A 120 -2.30 3.41 -5.95
CA ALA A 120 -3.08 3.33 -4.72
C ALA A 120 -2.17 3.24 -3.49
N ALA A 121 -1.10 2.44 -3.57
CA ALA A 121 -0.11 2.35 -2.50
C ALA A 121 0.55 3.71 -2.26
N GLU A 122 0.86 4.45 -3.32
CA GLU A 122 1.43 5.79 -3.21
C GLU A 122 0.47 6.74 -2.49
N LEU A 123 -0.82 6.68 -2.80
CA LEU A 123 -1.82 7.52 -2.16
C LEU A 123 -1.99 7.20 -0.68
N ILE A 124 -1.93 5.92 -0.32
CA ILE A 124 -1.95 5.50 1.09
C ILE A 124 -0.76 6.12 1.82
N LEU A 125 0.42 6.05 1.21
CA LEU A 125 1.63 6.61 1.77
C LEU A 125 1.53 8.14 1.93
N GLN A 126 1.05 8.83 0.92
CA GLN A 126 0.87 10.28 0.96
C GLN A 126 -0.11 10.70 2.05
N GLY A 127 -1.22 9.99 2.18
CA GLY A 127 -2.21 10.28 3.23
C GLY A 127 -1.64 10.10 4.62
N TRP A 128 -0.87 9.04 4.84
CA TRP A 128 -0.22 8.80 6.12
C TRP A 128 0.82 9.87 6.42
N MET A 129 1.68 10.20 5.44
CA MET A 129 2.72 11.22 5.61
C MET A 129 2.12 12.58 5.93
N ALA A 130 1.01 12.94 5.29
CA ALA A 130 0.33 14.21 5.56
C ALA A 130 -0.13 14.30 7.01
N GLN A 131 -0.57 13.21 7.60
CA GLN A 131 -0.99 13.17 9.00
C GLN A 131 0.17 13.32 9.98
N GLN A 132 1.34 12.82 9.60
CA GLN A 132 2.52 12.92 10.46
C GLN A 132 3.11 14.33 10.47
N ARG A 133 2.66 15.20 9.60
CA ARG A 133 3.20 16.54 9.41
C ARG A 133 2.66 17.59 10.40
N LEU A 134 1.79 17.19 11.27
CA LEU A 134 1.23 18.10 12.28
C LEU A 134 2.27 18.46 13.37
#